data_811af718257e1fb2c69a2979252b365a
#
_entry.id   811af718257e1fb2c69a2979252b365a
#
_cell.length_a   1.000
_cell.length_b   1.000
_cell.length_c   1.000
_cell.angle_alpha   90.00
_cell.angle_beta   90.00
_cell.angle_gamma   90.00
#
_symmetry.space_group_name_H-M   'P 1'
#
loop_
_entity.id
_entity.type
_entity.pdbx_description
1 polymer ?
#
loop_
_entity_poly.entity_id
_entity_poly.type
_entity_poly.pdbx_seq_one_letter_code
_entity_poly.pdbx_strand_id
1 'polypeptide(L)'
;MTVTPLAFGTAGLRGPMRDGLDAMNVTTVSRATWAVAKVLKDRCLGGSTVVVGRDARHHSDEFATATAEIFAAEGFSVVLLPHPAPTPVVAYAVRQLNAVAGVQITASHNPPADNGYKVYFDGGIQIVPPTDSEIEAAMRQAPSDIARQPVTPTDETLIEQYARRAGSLRKTEGDVRVALTAMHGVGGALAVDVLNRAGIATIHTVATQFDPDPDFPTVAFPNPEEPGATDLLLTLAAENDAEVAIALDPDADRCAVGIPTTGGWRMLSGNETGWLLGDYLLSDLTPNQATDTVVASSIVSSQLLANIAADYGTHHVETLTGFKWLARADKDIPGATLRYAYEEAIGHCVDPDTVRDKDGISAAVVFCDLVAALRNQGQTVQDRLDALATKHGVHVTGAVSVHTDADAVMARLRAEPPTEIAGIPVSTEDLAQLRGQRRTDALIFTGDGLRVAVRPSGTEPKVKGYLEISRPPAGDVSASRTAAESELARIKASVTGLLAPR
;
A
#
# COMPACT_ATOMS: atom_id res chain seq x y z
N MET A 1 -35.37 -7.58 -0.03
CA MET A 1 -34.23 -6.73 0.36
C MET A 1 -33.65 -6.18 -0.95
N THR A 2 -33.53 -4.87 -1.11
CA THR A 2 -32.86 -4.26 -2.26
C THR A 2 -31.36 -4.52 -2.10
N VAL A 3 -30.78 -5.26 -3.04
CA VAL A 3 -29.33 -5.53 -3.07
C VAL A 3 -28.62 -4.21 -3.39
N THR A 4 -27.71 -3.77 -2.53
CA THR A 4 -26.89 -2.58 -2.76
C THR A 4 -25.76 -2.97 -3.73
N PRO A 5 -25.63 -2.33 -4.91
CA PRO A 5 -24.53 -2.60 -5.84
C PRO A 5 -23.18 -2.34 -5.22
N LEU A 6 -22.12 -3.02 -5.73
CA LEU A 6 -20.73 -2.69 -5.37
C LEU A 6 -20.44 -1.22 -5.65
N ALA A 7 -19.74 -0.60 -4.71
CA ALA A 7 -19.29 0.78 -4.78
C ALA A 7 -17.75 0.86 -4.71
N PHE A 8 -17.18 1.96 -5.22
CA PHE A 8 -15.75 2.19 -5.14
C PHE A 8 -15.30 2.46 -3.69
N GLY A 9 -14.42 1.60 -3.18
CA GLY A 9 -13.81 1.75 -1.87
C GLY A 9 -12.49 2.54 -1.90
N THR A 10 -11.65 2.28 -0.90
CA THR A 10 -10.32 2.91 -0.78
C THR A 10 -9.42 2.62 -1.98
N ALA A 11 -9.54 1.43 -2.60
CA ALA A 11 -8.71 0.98 -3.71
C ALA A 11 -9.52 0.20 -4.76
N GLY A 12 -10.47 0.86 -5.41
CA GLY A 12 -11.28 0.29 -6.47
C GLY A 12 -12.55 -0.45 -6.00
N LEU A 13 -13.18 -1.21 -6.92
CA LEU A 13 -14.23 -2.16 -6.57
C LEU A 13 -13.60 -3.45 -6.05
N ARG A 14 -14.17 -4.06 -5.02
CA ARG A 14 -13.77 -5.38 -4.52
C ARG A 14 -14.97 -6.12 -3.96
N GLY A 15 -15.01 -7.42 -4.14
CA GLY A 15 -16.04 -8.26 -3.55
C GLY A 15 -15.93 -9.72 -3.95
N PRO A 16 -16.81 -10.56 -3.39
CA PRO A 16 -16.84 -11.98 -3.67
C PRO A 16 -17.23 -12.25 -5.13
N MET A 17 -16.64 -13.28 -5.71
CA MET A 17 -16.95 -13.72 -7.07
C MET A 17 -18.24 -14.57 -7.04
N ARG A 18 -19.34 -13.99 -7.46
CA ARG A 18 -20.65 -14.64 -7.59
C ARG A 18 -21.60 -13.80 -8.46
N ASP A 19 -22.73 -14.34 -8.80
CA ASP A 19 -23.78 -13.59 -9.47
C ASP A 19 -24.35 -12.47 -8.57
N GLY A 20 -24.84 -11.40 -9.20
CA GLY A 20 -25.44 -10.25 -8.54
C GLY A 20 -24.68 -8.95 -8.74
N LEU A 21 -25.35 -7.81 -8.50
CA LEU A 21 -24.76 -6.47 -8.64
C LEU A 21 -23.88 -6.09 -7.44
N ASP A 22 -23.95 -6.82 -6.36
CA ASP A 22 -23.17 -6.66 -5.12
C ASP A 22 -21.93 -7.57 -5.08
N ALA A 23 -21.52 -8.08 -6.24
CA ALA A 23 -20.46 -9.04 -6.39
C ALA A 23 -19.60 -8.77 -7.64
N MET A 24 -18.39 -9.31 -7.66
CA MET A 24 -17.50 -9.29 -8.81
C MET A 24 -17.88 -10.39 -9.78
N ASN A 25 -18.24 -10.02 -10.98
CA ASN A 25 -18.56 -10.89 -12.12
C ASN A 25 -18.43 -10.11 -13.42
N VAL A 26 -18.52 -10.80 -14.56
CA VAL A 26 -18.38 -10.17 -15.89
C VAL A 26 -19.38 -9.02 -16.09
N THR A 27 -20.61 -9.14 -15.58
CA THR A 27 -21.62 -8.08 -15.70
C THR A 27 -21.21 -6.83 -14.94
N THR A 28 -20.73 -6.97 -13.69
CA THR A 28 -20.26 -5.85 -12.88
C THR A 28 -19.03 -5.19 -13.52
N VAL A 29 -18.06 -5.99 -13.98
CA VAL A 29 -16.85 -5.50 -14.68
C VAL A 29 -17.21 -4.78 -15.96
N SER A 30 -18.13 -5.34 -16.77
CA SER A 30 -18.59 -4.74 -18.03
C SER A 30 -19.23 -3.38 -17.77
N ARG A 31 -20.11 -3.27 -16.78
CA ARG A 31 -20.75 -2.00 -16.40
C ARG A 31 -19.75 -0.98 -15.89
N ALA A 32 -18.78 -1.40 -15.07
CA ALA A 32 -17.72 -0.53 -14.57
C ALA A 32 -16.85 -0.01 -15.72
N THR A 33 -16.42 -0.88 -16.64
CA THR A 33 -15.60 -0.49 -17.79
C THR A 33 -16.34 0.46 -18.73
N TRP A 34 -17.61 0.17 -19.07
CA TRP A 34 -18.43 1.05 -19.86
C TRP A 34 -18.57 2.43 -19.18
N ALA A 35 -18.75 2.45 -17.87
CA ALA A 35 -18.88 3.70 -17.11
C ALA A 35 -17.58 4.51 -17.12
N VAL A 36 -16.42 3.85 -16.93
CA VAL A 36 -15.11 4.50 -17.05
C VAL A 36 -14.93 5.09 -18.45
N ALA A 37 -15.23 4.32 -19.50
CA ALA A 37 -15.17 4.78 -20.89
C ALA A 37 -16.09 5.99 -21.14
N LYS A 38 -17.32 5.96 -20.59
CA LYS A 38 -18.27 7.08 -20.67
C LYS A 38 -17.70 8.34 -20.00
N VAL A 39 -17.21 8.24 -18.78
CA VAL A 39 -16.64 9.38 -18.03
C VAL A 39 -15.44 9.96 -18.78
N LEU A 40 -14.57 9.13 -19.38
CA LEU A 40 -13.46 9.58 -20.21
C LEU A 40 -13.94 10.31 -21.47
N LYS A 41 -14.96 9.80 -22.16
CA LYS A 41 -15.56 10.47 -23.33
C LYS A 41 -16.22 11.81 -22.96
N ASP A 42 -16.93 11.87 -21.84
CA ASP A 42 -17.54 13.10 -21.32
C ASP A 42 -16.47 14.18 -21.01
N ARG A 43 -15.23 13.76 -20.74
CA ARG A 43 -14.03 14.61 -20.58
C ARG A 43 -13.27 14.86 -21.89
N CYS A 44 -13.84 14.51 -23.04
CA CYS A 44 -13.23 14.65 -24.38
C CYS A 44 -11.93 13.83 -24.55
N LEU A 45 -11.80 12.70 -23.87
CA LEU A 45 -10.64 11.81 -23.94
C LEU A 45 -10.89 10.53 -24.78
N GLY A 46 -11.98 10.49 -25.55
CA GLY A 46 -12.27 9.37 -26.47
C GLY A 46 -11.15 9.18 -27.50
N GLY A 47 -10.86 7.93 -27.88
CA GLY A 47 -9.78 7.56 -28.80
C GLY A 47 -8.38 7.50 -28.19
N SER A 48 -8.22 7.91 -26.94
CA SER A 48 -6.93 7.88 -26.23
C SER A 48 -6.53 6.46 -25.84
N THR A 49 -5.28 6.30 -25.39
CA THR A 49 -4.77 5.02 -24.92
C THR A 49 -5.26 4.70 -23.51
N VAL A 50 -5.64 3.44 -23.27
CA VAL A 50 -5.94 2.84 -21.97
C VAL A 50 -5.12 1.58 -21.77
N VAL A 51 -4.72 1.30 -20.53
CA VAL A 51 -3.94 0.11 -20.17
C VAL A 51 -4.80 -0.85 -19.36
N VAL A 52 -4.70 -2.14 -19.64
CA VAL A 52 -5.40 -3.20 -18.87
C VAL A 52 -4.40 -4.26 -18.45
N GLY A 53 -4.36 -4.53 -17.15
CA GLY A 53 -3.58 -5.62 -16.56
C GLY A 53 -4.41 -6.45 -15.58
N ARG A 54 -3.84 -7.53 -15.10
CA ARG A 54 -4.49 -8.45 -14.17
C ARG A 54 -3.49 -9.19 -13.29
N ASP A 55 -3.95 -9.65 -12.15
CA ASP A 55 -3.27 -10.68 -11.35
C ASP A 55 -3.63 -12.09 -11.83
N ALA A 56 -3.31 -13.12 -11.04
CA ALA A 56 -3.57 -14.52 -11.37
C ALA A 56 -4.75 -15.14 -10.58
N ARG A 57 -5.61 -14.31 -9.98
CA ARG A 57 -6.80 -14.79 -9.26
C ARG A 57 -7.79 -15.46 -10.22
N HIS A 58 -8.66 -16.30 -9.65
CA HIS A 58 -9.79 -16.83 -10.39
C HIS A 58 -10.54 -15.71 -11.12
N HIS A 59 -10.95 -15.96 -12.36
CA HIS A 59 -11.66 -15.03 -13.25
C HIS A 59 -10.91 -13.74 -13.64
N SER A 60 -9.67 -13.48 -13.17
CA SER A 60 -8.93 -12.27 -13.56
C SER A 60 -8.70 -12.17 -15.05
N ASP A 61 -8.48 -13.30 -15.73
CA ASP A 61 -8.32 -13.38 -17.19
C ASP A 61 -9.60 -12.95 -17.92
N GLU A 62 -10.73 -13.54 -17.54
CA GLU A 62 -12.04 -13.23 -18.09
C GLU A 62 -12.42 -11.75 -17.89
N PHE A 63 -12.15 -11.21 -16.71
CA PHE A 63 -12.46 -9.82 -16.37
C PHE A 63 -11.56 -8.83 -17.12
N ALA A 64 -10.27 -9.14 -17.26
CA ALA A 64 -9.33 -8.31 -18.02
C ALA A 64 -9.66 -8.32 -19.52
N THR A 65 -10.00 -9.49 -20.08
CA THR A 65 -10.46 -9.62 -21.46
C THR A 65 -11.72 -8.80 -21.68
N ALA A 66 -12.75 -8.94 -20.83
CA ALA A 66 -13.97 -8.14 -20.93
C ALA A 66 -13.68 -6.64 -20.86
N THR A 67 -12.81 -6.21 -19.95
CA THR A 67 -12.38 -4.82 -19.79
C THR A 67 -11.72 -4.29 -21.08
N ALA A 68 -10.75 -5.02 -21.63
CA ALA A 68 -10.04 -4.61 -22.82
C ALA A 68 -10.98 -4.49 -24.04
N GLU A 69 -11.82 -5.51 -24.26
CA GLU A 69 -12.75 -5.56 -25.39
C GLU A 69 -13.83 -4.48 -25.33
N ILE A 70 -14.30 -4.10 -24.15
CA ILE A 70 -15.27 -3.01 -23.98
C ILE A 70 -14.62 -1.67 -24.27
N PHE A 71 -13.41 -1.39 -23.74
CA PHE A 71 -12.70 -0.16 -24.09
C PHE A 71 -12.46 -0.06 -25.60
N ALA A 72 -12.11 -1.16 -26.28
CA ALA A 72 -11.94 -1.18 -27.72
C ALA A 72 -13.26 -0.89 -28.47
N ALA A 73 -14.37 -1.51 -28.06
CA ALA A 73 -15.69 -1.25 -28.61
C ALA A 73 -16.18 0.18 -28.37
N GLU A 74 -15.75 0.80 -27.24
CA GLU A 74 -16.00 2.20 -26.92
C GLU A 74 -15.04 3.17 -27.64
N GLY A 75 -14.15 2.67 -28.49
CA GLY A 75 -13.29 3.43 -29.38
C GLY A 75 -11.96 3.90 -28.78
N PHE A 76 -11.49 3.29 -27.70
CA PHE A 76 -10.16 3.55 -27.12
C PHE A 76 -9.08 2.69 -27.77
N SER A 77 -7.83 3.20 -27.76
CA SER A 77 -6.64 2.40 -28.09
C SER A 77 -6.26 1.60 -26.84
N VAL A 78 -6.33 0.25 -26.91
CA VAL A 78 -6.15 -0.59 -25.74
C VAL A 78 -4.78 -1.26 -25.74
N VAL A 79 -4.06 -1.12 -24.64
CA VAL A 79 -2.85 -1.85 -24.31
C VAL A 79 -3.22 -2.90 -23.25
N LEU A 80 -3.39 -4.15 -23.68
CA LEU A 80 -3.65 -5.29 -22.80
C LEU A 80 -2.33 -5.98 -22.50
N LEU A 81 -1.92 -6.04 -21.22
CA LEU A 81 -0.69 -6.73 -20.83
C LEU A 81 -0.75 -8.23 -21.17
N PRO A 82 0.38 -8.84 -21.59
CA PRO A 82 0.39 -10.17 -22.21
C PRO A 82 0.06 -11.31 -21.24
N HIS A 83 0.35 -11.16 -19.97
CA HIS A 83 0.14 -12.17 -18.92
C HIS A 83 -0.14 -11.51 -17.56
N PRO A 84 -0.43 -12.28 -16.49
CA PRO A 84 -0.57 -11.75 -15.15
C PRO A 84 0.66 -10.94 -14.74
N ALA A 85 0.44 -9.73 -14.27
CA ALA A 85 1.50 -8.79 -13.92
C ALA A 85 1.18 -8.04 -12.62
N PRO A 86 2.20 -7.63 -11.85
CA PRO A 86 2.06 -6.79 -10.69
C PRO A 86 1.32 -5.47 -10.95
N THR A 87 0.55 -5.03 -9.98
CA THR A 87 -0.17 -3.74 -10.02
C THR A 87 0.71 -2.54 -10.38
N PRO A 88 1.95 -2.39 -9.84
CA PRO A 88 2.82 -1.28 -10.20
C PRO A 88 3.19 -1.23 -11.70
N VAL A 89 3.18 -2.35 -12.41
CA VAL A 89 3.42 -2.36 -13.86
C VAL A 89 2.32 -1.59 -14.62
N VAL A 90 1.05 -1.71 -14.20
CA VAL A 90 -0.05 -0.94 -14.81
C VAL A 90 0.09 0.54 -14.51
N ALA A 91 0.38 0.93 -13.26
CA ALA A 91 0.60 2.33 -12.91
C ALA A 91 1.78 2.93 -13.70
N TYR A 92 2.88 2.18 -13.83
CA TYR A 92 4.03 2.51 -14.69
C TYR A 92 3.62 2.71 -16.15
N ALA A 93 2.91 1.73 -16.72
CA ALA A 93 2.52 1.75 -18.15
C ALA A 93 1.58 2.92 -18.47
N VAL A 94 0.62 3.24 -17.59
CA VAL A 94 -0.24 4.42 -17.75
C VAL A 94 0.59 5.69 -17.85
N ARG A 95 1.57 5.83 -16.96
CA ARG A 95 2.45 7.00 -16.92
C ARG A 95 3.40 7.05 -18.12
N GLN A 96 4.05 5.92 -18.43
CA GLN A 96 5.01 5.82 -19.54
C GLN A 96 4.38 6.11 -20.92
N LEU A 97 3.15 5.68 -21.12
CA LEU A 97 2.41 5.86 -22.38
C LEU A 97 1.61 7.17 -22.42
N ASN A 98 1.60 7.97 -21.34
CA ASN A 98 0.65 9.06 -21.15
C ASN A 98 -0.80 8.61 -21.42
N ALA A 99 -1.13 7.39 -20.99
CA ALA A 99 -2.46 6.84 -21.14
C ALA A 99 -3.45 7.60 -20.23
N VAL A 100 -4.68 7.75 -20.69
CA VAL A 100 -5.71 8.49 -19.95
C VAL A 100 -6.33 7.67 -18.83
N ALA A 101 -6.19 6.34 -18.90
CA ALA A 101 -6.62 5.45 -17.83
C ALA A 101 -5.84 4.14 -17.83
N GLY A 102 -5.86 3.47 -16.69
CA GLY A 102 -5.44 2.08 -16.51
C GLY A 102 -6.41 1.34 -15.62
N VAL A 103 -6.51 0.04 -15.87
CA VAL A 103 -7.28 -0.87 -15.03
C VAL A 103 -6.42 -2.05 -14.65
N GLN A 104 -6.38 -2.36 -13.36
CA GLN A 104 -5.79 -3.61 -12.87
C GLN A 104 -6.88 -4.47 -12.24
N ILE A 105 -7.05 -5.67 -12.76
CA ILE A 105 -7.95 -6.66 -12.20
C ILE A 105 -7.23 -7.40 -11.08
N THR A 106 -7.62 -7.11 -9.85
CA THR A 106 -7.02 -7.67 -8.63
C THR A 106 -7.83 -7.32 -7.40
N ALA A 107 -7.86 -8.22 -6.42
CA ALA A 107 -8.31 -7.91 -5.06
C ALA A 107 -7.14 -7.75 -4.07
N SER A 108 -5.89 -7.62 -4.55
CA SER A 108 -4.68 -7.50 -3.72
C SER A 108 -4.56 -8.67 -2.73
N HIS A 109 -4.63 -8.42 -1.43
CA HIS A 109 -4.48 -9.41 -0.36
C HIS A 109 -5.81 -9.98 0.18
N ASN A 110 -6.95 -9.74 -0.50
CA ASN A 110 -8.23 -10.33 -0.11
C ASN A 110 -8.22 -11.87 -0.27
N PRO A 111 -9.14 -12.59 0.39
CA PRO A 111 -9.26 -14.05 0.24
C PRO A 111 -9.39 -14.53 -1.21
N PRO A 112 -9.16 -15.84 -1.47
CA PRO A 112 -9.24 -16.41 -2.83
C PRO A 112 -10.61 -16.24 -3.49
N ALA A 113 -11.69 -16.16 -2.71
CA ALA A 113 -13.05 -16.00 -3.21
C ALA A 113 -13.35 -14.60 -3.76
N ASP A 114 -12.45 -13.62 -3.54
CA ASP A 114 -12.65 -12.24 -3.96
C ASP A 114 -11.84 -11.90 -5.21
N ASN A 115 -12.40 -10.97 -5.99
CA ASN A 115 -11.66 -10.27 -7.05
C ASN A 115 -11.99 -8.76 -6.99
N GLY A 116 -11.34 -7.95 -7.87
CA GLY A 116 -11.51 -6.51 -7.83
C GLY A 116 -11.12 -5.82 -9.13
N TYR A 117 -11.30 -4.48 -9.13
CA TYR A 117 -11.14 -3.62 -10.28
C TYR A 117 -10.55 -2.28 -9.82
N LYS A 118 -9.23 -2.13 -9.89
CA LYS A 118 -8.52 -0.88 -9.58
C LYS A 118 -8.51 0.02 -10.81
N VAL A 119 -8.77 1.31 -10.66
CA VAL A 119 -8.81 2.30 -11.74
C VAL A 119 -7.78 3.39 -11.51
N TYR A 120 -6.99 3.63 -12.53
CA TYR A 120 -5.97 4.69 -12.61
C TYR A 120 -6.37 5.70 -13.68
N PHE A 121 -6.19 6.98 -13.39
CA PHE A 121 -6.32 8.05 -14.37
C PHE A 121 -4.98 8.78 -14.52
N ASP A 122 -5.02 10.04 -14.91
CA ASP A 122 -3.85 10.85 -15.26
C ASP A 122 -2.62 10.62 -14.40
N GLY A 123 -1.51 10.35 -15.04
CA GLY A 123 -0.22 10.13 -14.39
C GLY A 123 -0.09 8.81 -13.65
N GLY A 124 -0.96 7.82 -13.92
CA GLY A 124 -0.92 6.50 -13.29
C GLY A 124 -1.30 6.51 -11.82
N ILE A 125 -2.19 7.42 -11.39
CA ILE A 125 -2.65 7.54 -10.01
C ILE A 125 -4.10 7.04 -9.90
N GLN A 126 -4.41 6.30 -8.84
CA GLN A 126 -5.77 5.83 -8.58
C GLN A 126 -6.76 7.00 -8.46
N ILE A 127 -8.00 6.78 -8.93
CA ILE A 127 -9.06 7.78 -8.91
C ILE A 127 -9.44 8.22 -7.50
N VAL A 128 -9.89 9.47 -7.39
CA VAL A 128 -10.40 10.09 -6.15
C VAL A 128 -11.75 10.75 -6.41
N PRO A 129 -12.53 11.08 -5.38
CA PRO A 129 -13.72 11.88 -5.55
C PRO A 129 -13.44 13.21 -6.32
N PRO A 130 -14.33 13.66 -7.22
CA PRO A 130 -15.66 13.07 -7.50
C PRO A 130 -15.68 11.96 -8.56
N THR A 131 -14.52 11.56 -9.12
CA THR A 131 -14.44 10.65 -10.27
C THR A 131 -15.04 9.25 -9.96
N ASP A 132 -14.81 8.72 -8.76
CA ASP A 132 -15.43 7.47 -8.30
C ASP A 132 -16.97 7.55 -8.34
N SER A 133 -17.54 8.62 -7.80
CA SER A 133 -18.99 8.84 -7.76
C SER A 133 -19.57 9.09 -9.16
N GLU A 134 -18.83 9.74 -10.08
CA GLU A 134 -19.20 9.91 -11.48
C GLU A 134 -19.26 8.56 -12.20
N ILE A 135 -18.27 7.68 -11.97
CA ILE A 135 -18.24 6.34 -12.54
C ILE A 135 -19.41 5.50 -11.98
N GLU A 136 -19.67 5.55 -10.68
CA GLU A 136 -20.82 4.84 -10.07
C GLU A 136 -22.16 5.32 -10.63
N ALA A 137 -22.30 6.62 -10.84
CA ALA A 137 -23.49 7.18 -11.46
C ALA A 137 -23.67 6.71 -12.91
N ALA A 138 -22.58 6.60 -13.67
CA ALA A 138 -22.58 6.07 -15.02
C ALA A 138 -22.85 4.54 -15.02
N MET A 139 -22.32 3.77 -14.08
CA MET A 139 -22.60 2.34 -13.94
C MET A 139 -24.12 2.06 -13.83
N ARG A 140 -24.86 2.92 -13.13
CA ARG A 140 -26.32 2.78 -13.04
C ARG A 140 -27.05 3.00 -14.37
N GLN A 141 -26.41 3.69 -15.31
CA GLN A 141 -26.94 3.99 -16.65
C GLN A 141 -26.45 3.02 -17.73
N ALA A 142 -25.55 2.09 -17.39
CA ALA A 142 -24.99 1.15 -18.33
C ALA A 142 -26.09 0.32 -19.02
N PRO A 143 -26.02 0.16 -20.37
CA PRO A 143 -26.99 -0.65 -21.09
C PRO A 143 -26.92 -2.11 -20.67
N SER A 144 -27.98 -2.87 -20.92
CA SER A 144 -28.01 -4.31 -20.66
C SER A 144 -27.12 -5.11 -21.58
N ASP A 145 -26.93 -4.61 -22.81
CA ASP A 145 -26.04 -5.19 -23.83
C ASP A 145 -24.89 -4.24 -24.08
N ILE A 146 -23.70 -4.61 -23.62
CA ILE A 146 -22.47 -3.82 -23.74
C ILE A 146 -21.62 -4.47 -24.84
N ALA A 147 -21.38 -3.70 -25.91
CA ALA A 147 -20.59 -4.18 -27.05
C ALA A 147 -19.15 -4.52 -26.63
N ARG A 148 -18.57 -5.53 -27.29
CA ARG A 148 -17.20 -5.99 -27.11
C ARG A 148 -16.51 -6.13 -28.46
N GLN A 149 -15.24 -5.72 -28.55
CA GLN A 149 -14.40 -5.88 -29.73
C GLN A 149 -13.10 -6.57 -29.33
N PRO A 150 -12.74 -7.70 -29.97
CA PRO A 150 -11.54 -8.44 -29.62
C PRO A 150 -10.27 -7.59 -29.59
N VAL A 151 -9.42 -7.82 -28.59
CA VAL A 151 -8.14 -7.17 -28.40
C VAL A 151 -7.04 -8.23 -28.30
N THR A 152 -5.95 -8.03 -29.05
CA THR A 152 -4.75 -8.86 -28.92
C THR A 152 -3.85 -8.31 -27.83
N PRO A 153 -3.38 -9.13 -26.89
CA PRO A 153 -2.39 -8.70 -25.91
C PRO A 153 -1.11 -8.16 -26.58
N THR A 154 -0.45 -7.20 -25.92
CA THR A 154 0.83 -6.65 -26.37
C THR A 154 1.98 -7.61 -26.06
N ASP A 155 3.21 -7.21 -26.43
CA ASP A 155 4.43 -7.91 -26.04
C ASP A 155 4.88 -7.53 -24.63
N GLU A 156 6.04 -8.06 -24.19
CA GLU A 156 6.64 -7.88 -22.87
C GLU A 156 7.31 -6.50 -22.66
N THR A 157 7.35 -5.64 -23.68
CA THR A 157 8.19 -4.43 -23.68
C THR A 157 7.96 -3.52 -22.47
N LEU A 158 6.71 -3.32 -22.04
CA LEU A 158 6.39 -2.47 -20.89
C LEU A 158 6.85 -3.09 -19.56
N ILE A 159 6.71 -4.41 -19.44
CA ILE A 159 7.15 -5.15 -18.25
C ILE A 159 8.68 -5.11 -18.14
N GLU A 160 9.39 -5.31 -19.27
CA GLU A 160 10.85 -5.21 -19.32
C GLU A 160 11.37 -3.79 -19.02
N GLN A 161 10.67 -2.76 -19.52
CA GLN A 161 11.01 -1.36 -19.23
C GLN A 161 10.83 -1.05 -17.75
N TYR A 162 9.74 -1.50 -17.13
CA TYR A 162 9.52 -1.40 -15.69
C TYR A 162 10.64 -2.12 -14.92
N ALA A 163 10.95 -3.38 -15.28
CA ALA A 163 11.99 -4.15 -14.62
C ALA A 163 13.36 -3.46 -14.67
N ARG A 164 13.71 -2.91 -15.83
CA ARG A 164 14.95 -2.14 -16.01
C ARG A 164 14.97 -0.88 -15.14
N ARG A 165 13.86 -0.14 -15.07
CA ARG A 165 13.76 1.05 -14.23
C ARG A 165 13.86 0.70 -12.75
N ALA A 166 13.07 -0.25 -12.27
CA ALA A 166 13.09 -0.66 -10.88
C ALA A 166 14.47 -1.19 -10.44
N GLY A 167 15.12 -2.02 -11.28
CA GLY A 167 16.48 -2.50 -11.01
C GLY A 167 17.53 -1.38 -10.96
N SER A 168 17.34 -0.29 -11.70
CA SER A 168 18.25 0.86 -11.71
C SER A 168 18.20 1.75 -10.45
N LEU A 169 17.28 1.50 -9.53
CA LEU A 169 17.15 2.28 -8.29
C LEU A 169 18.26 1.99 -7.29
N ARG A 170 18.92 0.84 -7.42
CA ARG A 170 20.06 0.49 -6.56
C ARG A 170 21.28 1.33 -6.86
N LYS A 171 21.98 1.78 -5.81
CA LYS A 171 23.16 2.64 -5.90
C LYS A 171 24.41 2.00 -5.31
N THR A 172 24.24 1.11 -4.31
CA THR A 172 25.34 0.52 -3.55
C THR A 172 25.77 -0.79 -4.17
N GLU A 173 27.07 -0.96 -4.38
CA GLU A 173 27.66 -2.20 -4.90
C GLU A 173 27.73 -3.31 -3.85
N GLY A 174 27.87 -4.54 -4.30
CA GLY A 174 28.01 -5.74 -3.47
C GLY A 174 26.71 -6.55 -3.43
N ASP A 175 26.83 -7.88 -3.40
CA ASP A 175 25.66 -8.78 -3.33
C ASP A 175 24.99 -8.72 -1.96
N VAL A 176 23.69 -8.98 -1.91
CA VAL A 176 22.88 -9.12 -0.69
C VAL A 176 22.18 -10.46 -0.76
N ARG A 177 22.28 -11.26 0.30
CA ARG A 177 21.56 -12.54 0.39
C ARG A 177 20.11 -12.29 0.79
N VAL A 178 19.19 -12.56 -0.15
CA VAL A 178 17.76 -12.29 -0.01
C VAL A 178 16.99 -13.58 0.12
N ALA A 179 16.11 -13.70 1.11
CA ALA A 179 15.02 -14.65 1.10
C ALA A 179 13.74 -13.95 0.58
N LEU A 180 12.99 -14.58 -0.32
CA LEU A 180 11.84 -13.96 -0.99
C LEU A 180 10.63 -14.89 -1.05
N THR A 181 9.46 -14.36 -0.72
CA THR A 181 8.18 -14.99 -1.06
C THR A 181 7.30 -14.06 -1.87
N ALA A 182 6.66 -14.62 -2.90
CA ALA A 182 5.59 -13.97 -3.66
C ALA A 182 4.19 -14.28 -3.08
N MET A 183 4.11 -15.11 -2.05
CA MET A 183 2.87 -15.52 -1.40
C MET A 183 1.80 -15.99 -2.41
N HIS A 184 2.21 -16.86 -3.38
CA HIS A 184 1.39 -17.30 -4.51
C HIS A 184 0.87 -16.18 -5.43
N GLY A 185 1.48 -15.00 -5.37
CA GLY A 185 1.12 -13.85 -6.20
C GLY A 185 1.92 -13.74 -7.48
N VAL A 186 1.67 -12.69 -8.24
CA VAL A 186 2.30 -12.44 -9.55
C VAL A 186 3.67 -11.76 -9.46
N GLY A 187 4.14 -11.44 -8.24
CA GLY A 187 5.39 -10.70 -8.05
C GLY A 187 6.66 -11.54 -8.16
N GLY A 188 6.61 -12.87 -8.01
CA GLY A 188 7.79 -13.73 -7.82
C GLY A 188 8.84 -13.62 -8.92
N ALA A 189 8.48 -13.99 -10.13
CA ALA A 189 9.40 -14.01 -11.26
C ALA A 189 9.93 -12.60 -11.60
N LEU A 190 9.04 -11.60 -11.60
CA LEU A 190 9.43 -10.22 -11.90
C LEU A 190 10.31 -9.63 -10.80
N ALA A 191 10.06 -9.91 -9.52
CA ALA A 191 10.91 -9.45 -8.43
C ALA A 191 12.32 -10.05 -8.52
N VAL A 192 12.44 -11.35 -8.84
CA VAL A 192 13.73 -12.00 -9.05
C VAL A 192 14.48 -11.38 -10.24
N ASP A 193 13.80 -11.12 -11.38
CA ASP A 193 14.42 -10.45 -12.52
C ASP A 193 14.90 -9.04 -12.16
N VAL A 194 14.08 -8.25 -11.46
CA VAL A 194 14.43 -6.88 -11.03
C VAL A 194 15.60 -6.88 -10.06
N LEU A 195 15.61 -7.78 -9.06
CA LEU A 195 16.71 -7.89 -8.10
C LEU A 195 18.01 -8.32 -8.80
N ASN A 196 17.94 -9.26 -9.74
CA ASN A 196 19.11 -9.65 -10.56
C ASN A 196 19.64 -8.47 -11.39
N ARG A 197 18.76 -7.68 -12.02
CA ARG A 197 19.15 -6.44 -12.74
C ARG A 197 19.76 -5.40 -11.81
N ALA A 198 19.34 -5.38 -10.56
CA ALA A 198 19.94 -4.57 -9.50
C ALA A 198 21.31 -5.11 -9.00
N GLY A 199 21.83 -6.21 -9.56
CA GLY A 199 23.09 -6.83 -9.15
C GLY A 199 23.00 -7.63 -7.85
N ILE A 200 21.80 -8.11 -7.49
CA ILE A 200 21.57 -9.01 -6.36
C ILE A 200 21.37 -10.41 -6.95
N ALA A 201 22.37 -11.26 -6.78
CA ALA A 201 22.41 -12.59 -7.40
C ALA A 201 22.05 -13.73 -6.45
N THR A 202 22.19 -13.51 -5.12
CA THR A 202 21.92 -14.55 -4.12
C THR A 202 20.49 -14.39 -3.59
N ILE A 203 19.55 -15.01 -4.29
CA ILE A 203 18.13 -14.96 -3.97
C ILE A 203 17.60 -16.37 -3.71
N HIS A 204 17.09 -16.61 -2.51
CA HIS A 204 16.42 -17.85 -2.11
C HIS A 204 14.92 -17.61 -2.07
N THR A 205 14.15 -18.39 -2.83
CA THR A 205 12.69 -18.24 -2.92
C THR A 205 11.98 -19.34 -2.14
N VAL A 206 10.87 -18.99 -1.50
CA VAL A 206 9.96 -19.99 -0.90
C VAL A 206 9.27 -20.75 -2.05
N ALA A 207 9.83 -21.91 -2.43
CA ALA A 207 9.42 -22.64 -3.62
C ALA A 207 7.91 -22.96 -3.69
N THR A 208 7.30 -23.27 -2.54
CA THR A 208 5.85 -23.56 -2.45
C THR A 208 4.96 -22.33 -2.59
N GLN A 209 5.51 -21.11 -2.55
CA GLN A 209 4.78 -19.83 -2.64
C GLN A 209 5.25 -18.98 -3.82
N PHE A 210 6.12 -19.51 -4.69
CA PHE A 210 6.78 -18.72 -5.73
C PHE A 210 5.89 -18.51 -6.96
N ASP A 211 5.29 -19.59 -7.46
CA ASP A 211 4.41 -19.52 -8.62
C ASP A 211 3.02 -19.03 -8.23
N PRO A 212 2.35 -18.25 -9.09
CA PRO A 212 0.99 -17.80 -8.84
C PRO A 212 0.01 -18.96 -8.68
N ASP A 213 -0.76 -18.93 -7.59
CA ASP A 213 -1.84 -19.88 -7.33
C ASP A 213 -3.06 -19.14 -6.76
N PRO A 214 -4.21 -19.12 -7.48
CA PRO A 214 -5.39 -18.36 -7.06
C PRO A 214 -6.03 -18.86 -5.77
N ASP A 215 -5.70 -20.08 -5.31
CA ASP A 215 -6.23 -20.67 -4.08
C ASP A 215 -5.37 -20.36 -2.84
N PHE A 216 -4.14 -19.80 -3.01
CA PHE A 216 -3.21 -19.46 -1.93
C PHE A 216 -3.02 -20.58 -0.90
N PRO A 217 -2.66 -21.82 -1.28
CA PRO A 217 -2.85 -23.04 -0.47
C PRO A 217 -2.04 -23.09 0.84
N THR A 218 -1.01 -22.25 0.99
CA THR A 218 -0.16 -22.26 2.20
C THR A 218 -0.53 -21.19 3.21
N VAL A 219 -1.47 -20.29 2.90
CA VAL A 219 -1.87 -19.17 3.77
C VAL A 219 -3.38 -19.02 3.81
N ALA A 220 -3.95 -18.80 4.97
CA ALA A 220 -5.39 -18.57 5.11
C ALA A 220 -5.81 -17.22 4.50
N PHE A 221 -4.95 -16.21 4.63
CA PHE A 221 -5.06 -14.89 4.01
C PHE A 221 -3.71 -14.54 3.37
N PRO A 222 -3.69 -14.19 2.07
CA PRO A 222 -2.45 -13.86 1.37
C PRO A 222 -2.00 -12.42 1.67
N ASN A 223 -1.84 -12.10 2.95
CA ASN A 223 -1.39 -10.81 3.44
C ASN A 223 -0.14 -11.01 4.33
N PRO A 224 1.02 -10.42 3.98
CA PRO A 224 2.24 -10.54 4.78
C PRO A 224 2.13 -10.07 6.23
N GLU A 225 1.12 -9.26 6.57
CA GLU A 225 0.88 -8.79 7.92
C GLU A 225 0.10 -9.77 8.80
N GLU A 226 -0.47 -10.83 8.21
CA GLU A 226 -1.23 -11.82 8.97
C GLU A 226 -0.30 -12.78 9.74
N PRO A 227 -0.66 -13.14 10.97
CA PRO A 227 0.12 -14.09 11.76
C PRO A 227 0.32 -15.42 11.01
N GLY A 228 1.57 -15.88 10.94
CA GLY A 228 1.96 -17.13 10.29
C GLY A 228 2.15 -17.05 8.76
N ALA A 229 1.72 -15.96 8.10
CA ALA A 229 1.82 -15.81 6.66
C ALA A 229 3.29 -15.80 6.16
N THR A 230 4.21 -15.34 7.00
CA THR A 230 5.65 -15.23 6.67
C THR A 230 6.54 -16.29 7.32
N ASP A 231 5.98 -17.31 8.00
CA ASP A 231 6.76 -18.32 8.72
C ASP A 231 7.70 -19.10 7.80
N LEU A 232 7.22 -19.51 6.60
CA LEU A 232 8.05 -20.21 5.61
C LEU A 232 9.21 -19.32 5.12
N LEU A 233 8.95 -18.04 4.94
CA LEU A 233 9.97 -17.06 4.53
C LEU A 233 11.06 -16.91 5.60
N LEU A 234 10.68 -16.73 6.87
CA LEU A 234 11.64 -16.54 7.95
C LEU A 234 12.46 -17.82 8.23
N THR A 235 11.84 -19.00 8.05
CA THR A 235 12.54 -20.28 8.10
C THR A 235 13.59 -20.36 6.99
N LEU A 236 13.21 -20.08 5.74
CA LEU A 236 14.12 -20.06 4.59
C LEU A 236 15.27 -19.05 4.78
N ALA A 237 14.96 -17.89 5.31
CA ALA A 237 15.95 -16.84 5.59
C ALA A 237 17.00 -17.31 6.62
N ALA A 238 16.57 -18.01 7.67
CA ALA A 238 17.47 -18.57 8.67
C ALA A 238 18.34 -19.71 8.11
N GLU A 239 17.77 -20.60 7.30
CA GLU A 239 18.48 -21.74 6.73
C GLU A 239 19.56 -21.33 5.70
N ASN A 240 19.42 -20.15 5.10
CA ASN A 240 20.32 -19.67 4.04
C ASN A 240 21.17 -18.47 4.47
N ASP A 241 21.28 -18.17 5.76
CA ASP A 241 22.02 -17.02 6.28
C ASP A 241 21.69 -15.72 5.51
N ALA A 242 20.40 -15.49 5.20
CA ALA A 242 19.97 -14.32 4.49
C ALA A 242 20.26 -13.04 5.29
N GLU A 243 20.42 -11.90 4.60
CA GLU A 243 20.62 -10.59 5.22
C GLU A 243 19.29 -9.83 5.34
N VAL A 244 18.33 -10.21 4.49
CA VAL A 244 16.98 -9.65 4.46
C VAL A 244 15.98 -10.67 3.95
N ALA A 245 14.77 -10.63 4.50
CA ALA A 245 13.63 -11.42 4.03
C ALA A 245 12.57 -10.48 3.45
N ILE A 246 12.07 -10.77 2.26
CA ILE A 246 11.11 -9.96 1.51
C ILE A 246 9.84 -10.77 1.27
N ALA A 247 8.68 -10.24 1.69
CA ALA A 247 7.39 -10.78 1.34
C ALA A 247 6.58 -9.76 0.54
N LEU A 248 6.10 -10.18 -0.64
CA LEU A 248 5.20 -9.41 -1.48
C LEU A 248 3.77 -9.94 -1.30
N ASP A 249 2.78 -9.04 -1.36
CA ASP A 249 1.38 -9.46 -1.47
C ASP A 249 1.05 -9.92 -2.90
N PRO A 250 -0.12 -10.56 -3.13
CA PRO A 250 -0.38 -11.24 -4.41
C PRO A 250 -0.28 -10.38 -5.67
N ASP A 251 -0.56 -9.08 -5.60
CA ASP A 251 -0.39 -8.15 -6.72
C ASP A 251 0.87 -7.29 -6.61
N ALA A 252 1.74 -7.63 -5.64
CA ALA A 252 3.08 -7.08 -5.43
C ALA A 252 3.14 -5.54 -5.34
N ASP A 253 2.04 -4.90 -4.93
CA ASP A 253 2.06 -3.47 -4.63
C ASP A 253 2.56 -3.18 -3.20
N ARG A 254 2.73 -4.22 -2.36
CA ARG A 254 3.21 -4.14 -0.97
C ARG A 254 4.48 -4.94 -0.77
N CYS A 255 5.30 -4.48 0.19
CA CYS A 255 6.55 -5.11 0.59
C CYS A 255 6.66 -5.15 2.11
N ALA A 256 6.61 -6.35 2.69
CA ALA A 256 6.99 -6.57 4.07
C ALA A 256 8.43 -7.07 4.15
N VAL A 257 9.14 -6.63 5.17
CA VAL A 257 10.57 -6.90 5.34
C VAL A 257 10.83 -7.60 6.66
N GLY A 258 11.59 -8.68 6.62
CA GLY A 258 12.14 -9.36 7.80
C GLY A 258 13.65 -9.12 7.92
N ILE A 259 14.12 -9.05 9.15
CA ILE A 259 15.54 -8.85 9.48
C ILE A 259 16.03 -9.88 10.50
N PRO A 260 17.33 -10.24 10.46
CA PRO A 260 17.93 -11.04 11.52
C PRO A 260 18.07 -10.21 12.81
N THR A 261 17.91 -10.87 13.95
CA THR A 261 18.15 -10.32 15.29
C THR A 261 18.95 -11.30 16.13
N THR A 262 19.41 -10.89 17.31
CA THR A 262 20.08 -11.80 18.24
C THR A 262 19.19 -12.95 18.73
N GLY A 263 17.87 -12.79 18.63
CA GLY A 263 16.87 -13.82 19.02
C GLY A 263 16.31 -14.64 17.86
N GLY A 264 16.83 -14.49 16.64
CA GLY A 264 16.32 -15.12 15.42
C GLY A 264 15.84 -14.07 14.40
N TRP A 265 14.81 -14.38 13.66
CA TRP A 265 14.24 -13.47 12.65
C TRP A 265 12.97 -12.77 13.16
N ARG A 266 12.76 -11.53 12.75
CA ARG A 266 11.48 -10.82 12.93
C ARG A 266 11.07 -10.06 11.69
N MET A 267 9.78 -9.94 11.47
CA MET A 267 9.24 -8.98 10.51
C MET A 267 9.28 -7.57 11.09
N LEU A 268 9.63 -6.60 10.26
CA LEU A 268 9.44 -5.18 10.55
C LEU A 268 7.96 -4.83 10.40
N SER A 269 7.47 -3.91 11.22
CA SER A 269 6.19 -3.25 10.94
C SER A 269 6.30 -2.37 9.69
N GLY A 270 5.16 -2.07 9.05
CA GLY A 270 5.15 -1.14 7.92
C GLY A 270 5.65 0.26 8.31
N ASN A 271 5.47 0.67 9.57
CA ASN A 271 6.06 1.91 10.08
C ASN A 271 7.59 1.84 10.17
N GLU A 272 8.18 0.77 10.73
CA GLU A 272 9.63 0.60 10.80
C GLU A 272 10.26 0.59 9.40
N THR A 273 9.67 -0.14 8.45
CA THR A 273 10.08 -0.14 7.05
C THR A 273 9.93 1.27 6.45
N GLY A 274 8.84 1.95 6.78
CA GLY A 274 8.56 3.32 6.34
C GLY A 274 9.61 4.33 6.80
N TRP A 275 10.02 4.26 8.06
CA TRP A 275 11.07 5.13 8.61
C TRP A 275 12.42 4.88 7.96
N LEU A 276 12.81 3.62 7.82
CA LEU A 276 14.09 3.21 7.25
C LEU A 276 14.22 3.64 5.78
N LEU A 277 13.19 3.39 4.97
CA LEU A 277 13.18 3.81 3.56
C LEU A 277 13.13 5.33 3.44
N GLY A 278 12.32 6.01 4.25
CA GLY A 278 12.25 7.47 4.26
C GLY A 278 13.58 8.12 4.61
N ASP A 279 14.19 7.69 5.70
CA ASP A 279 15.51 8.15 6.13
C ASP A 279 16.60 7.89 5.07
N TYR A 280 16.62 6.67 4.51
CA TYR A 280 17.58 6.31 3.47
C TYR A 280 17.45 7.16 2.21
N LEU A 281 16.23 7.35 1.71
CA LEU A 281 15.96 8.14 0.50
C LEU A 281 16.22 9.64 0.68
N LEU A 282 16.15 10.15 1.92
CA LEU A 282 16.45 11.53 2.26
C LEU A 282 17.94 11.77 2.52
N SER A 283 18.70 10.74 2.89
CA SER A 283 20.12 10.87 3.28
C SER A 283 21.03 11.38 2.15
N ASP A 284 20.64 11.20 0.89
CA ASP A 284 21.40 11.63 -0.29
C ASP A 284 21.08 13.06 -0.76
N LEU A 285 20.12 13.73 -0.12
CA LEU A 285 19.69 15.05 -0.57
C LEU A 285 20.69 16.14 -0.19
N THR A 286 20.95 17.01 -1.14
CA THR A 286 21.62 18.29 -0.83
C THR A 286 20.62 19.24 -0.16
N PRO A 287 21.08 20.26 0.62
CA PRO A 287 20.19 21.23 1.26
C PRO A 287 19.21 21.91 0.28
N ASN A 288 19.64 22.21 -0.93
CA ASN A 288 18.77 22.82 -1.94
C ASN A 288 17.69 21.86 -2.47
N GLN A 289 18.01 20.57 -2.60
CA GLN A 289 17.04 19.56 -2.98
C GLN A 289 16.02 19.28 -1.86
N ALA A 290 16.47 19.37 -0.61
CA ALA A 290 15.62 19.10 0.55
C ALA A 290 14.42 20.07 0.61
N THR A 291 14.62 21.36 0.32
CA THR A 291 13.55 22.37 0.34
C THR A 291 12.46 22.15 -0.72
N ASP A 292 12.78 21.46 -1.80
CA ASP A 292 11.87 21.13 -2.90
C ASP A 292 11.36 19.67 -2.85
N THR A 293 11.61 19.00 -1.71
CA THR A 293 11.25 17.59 -1.52
C THR A 293 10.08 17.42 -0.57
N VAL A 294 9.12 16.58 -0.97
CA VAL A 294 7.99 16.14 -0.16
C VAL A 294 8.14 14.65 0.17
N VAL A 295 7.94 14.31 1.43
CA VAL A 295 7.62 12.94 1.86
C VAL A 295 6.23 12.90 2.48
N ALA A 296 5.55 11.75 2.39
CA ALA A 296 4.17 11.65 2.86
C ALA A 296 3.92 10.35 3.63
N SER A 297 3.03 10.44 4.62
CA SER A 297 2.47 9.28 5.31
C SER A 297 0.96 9.44 5.54
N SER A 298 0.26 8.33 5.81
CA SER A 298 -1.17 8.37 6.12
C SER A 298 -1.41 8.88 7.54
N ILE A 299 -2.61 9.42 7.78
CA ILE A 299 -3.06 9.89 9.12
C ILE A 299 -3.05 8.80 10.20
N VAL A 300 -2.94 7.55 9.83
CA VAL A 300 -2.89 6.41 10.75
C VAL A 300 -1.49 5.80 10.85
N SER A 301 -0.55 6.27 10.04
CA SER A 301 0.87 5.93 10.15
C SER A 301 1.56 6.69 11.28
N SER A 302 2.76 6.27 11.65
CA SER A 302 3.57 6.89 12.69
C SER A 302 4.00 8.32 12.34
N GLN A 303 4.17 9.15 13.36
CA GLN A 303 4.68 10.53 13.26
C GLN A 303 6.20 10.59 13.08
N LEU A 304 6.94 9.48 13.20
CA LEU A 304 8.40 9.50 13.13
C LEU A 304 8.93 9.98 11.76
N LEU A 305 8.23 9.67 10.64
CA LEU A 305 8.64 10.21 9.34
C LEU A 305 8.59 11.73 9.29
N ALA A 306 7.66 12.39 9.99
CA ALA A 306 7.60 13.84 10.09
C ALA A 306 8.84 14.41 10.80
N ASN A 307 9.29 13.75 11.88
CA ASN A 307 10.51 14.14 12.60
C ASN A 307 11.76 13.94 11.73
N ILE A 308 11.85 12.82 11.00
CA ILE A 308 12.94 12.54 10.06
C ILE A 308 12.96 13.60 8.96
N ALA A 309 11.82 13.91 8.34
CA ALA A 309 11.70 14.93 7.31
C ALA A 309 12.14 16.32 7.78
N ALA A 310 11.72 16.71 8.98
CA ALA A 310 12.12 17.99 9.60
C ALA A 310 13.64 18.08 9.80
N ASP A 311 14.28 16.98 10.20
CA ASP A 311 15.73 16.92 10.39
C ASP A 311 16.51 17.09 9.08
N TYR A 312 15.99 16.54 7.98
CA TYR A 312 16.56 16.75 6.63
C TYR A 312 16.15 18.09 5.98
N GLY A 313 15.24 18.85 6.59
CA GLY A 313 14.72 20.11 6.05
C GLY A 313 13.77 19.91 4.85
N THR A 314 13.09 18.76 4.79
CA THR A 314 12.11 18.42 3.75
C THR A 314 10.66 18.64 4.25
N HIS A 315 9.71 18.74 3.31
CA HIS A 315 8.30 18.82 3.66
C HIS A 315 7.75 17.42 3.99
N HIS A 316 7.02 17.32 5.11
CA HIS A 316 6.19 16.15 5.40
C HIS A 316 4.71 16.50 5.23
N VAL A 317 3.98 15.63 4.53
CA VAL A 317 2.52 15.77 4.33
C VAL A 317 1.81 14.55 4.90
N GLU A 318 0.91 14.80 5.85
CA GLU A 318 -0.01 13.78 6.34
C GLU A 318 -1.28 13.79 5.48
N THR A 319 -1.65 12.64 4.91
CA THR A 319 -2.82 12.50 4.04
C THR A 319 -3.85 11.54 4.60
N LEU A 320 -5.04 11.52 4.02
CA LEU A 320 -6.02 10.47 4.30
C LEU A 320 -5.44 9.09 3.95
N THR A 321 -6.00 8.04 4.56
CA THR A 321 -5.69 6.65 4.24
C THR A 321 -6.10 6.33 2.80
N GLY A 322 -5.23 5.62 2.10
CA GLY A 322 -5.38 5.25 0.69
C GLY A 322 -4.33 5.93 -0.18
N PHE A 323 -3.57 5.11 -0.90
CA PHE A 323 -2.40 5.60 -1.64
C PHE A 323 -2.74 6.64 -2.71
N LYS A 324 -4.00 6.67 -3.16
CA LYS A 324 -4.56 7.72 -4.03
C LYS A 324 -4.36 9.14 -3.48
N TRP A 325 -4.29 9.32 -2.17
CA TRP A 325 -4.03 10.60 -1.51
C TRP A 325 -2.54 10.87 -1.37
N LEU A 326 -1.79 9.88 -0.90
CA LEU A 326 -0.34 9.94 -0.74
C LEU A 326 0.38 10.28 -2.04
N ALA A 327 -0.05 9.67 -3.15
CA ALA A 327 0.49 9.95 -4.48
C ALA A 327 0.25 11.39 -4.99
N ARG A 328 -0.53 12.18 -4.27
CA ARG A 328 -0.84 13.59 -4.57
C ARG A 328 -0.34 14.57 -3.50
N ALA A 329 0.50 14.11 -2.58
CA ALA A 329 0.94 14.90 -1.44
C ALA A 329 1.74 16.16 -1.82
N ASP A 330 2.38 16.19 -2.97
CA ASP A 330 3.13 17.34 -3.47
C ASP A 330 2.25 18.41 -4.17
N LYS A 331 0.99 18.09 -4.47
CA LYS A 331 0.12 18.92 -5.32
C LYS A 331 -0.11 20.34 -4.75
N ASP A 332 -0.17 20.46 -3.44
CA ASP A 332 -0.49 21.70 -2.75
C ASP A 332 0.77 22.46 -2.27
N ILE A 333 1.98 21.98 -2.63
CA ILE A 333 3.27 22.60 -2.28
C ILE A 333 3.95 23.05 -3.59
N PRO A 334 3.83 24.35 -3.97
CA PRO A 334 4.39 24.83 -5.23
C PRO A 334 5.90 24.64 -5.32
N GLY A 335 6.37 24.03 -6.43
CA GLY A 335 7.79 23.80 -6.69
C GLY A 335 8.38 22.55 -6.06
N ALA A 336 7.67 21.92 -5.13
CA ALA A 336 8.15 20.69 -4.50
C ALA A 336 7.65 19.44 -5.22
N THR A 337 8.41 18.35 -5.11
CA THR A 337 8.14 17.06 -5.71
C THR A 337 8.10 15.95 -4.66
N LEU A 338 7.17 14.99 -4.84
CA LEU A 338 7.11 13.80 -4.00
C LEU A 338 8.37 12.96 -4.22
N ARG A 339 9.06 12.64 -3.14
CA ARG A 339 10.24 11.76 -3.13
C ARG A 339 9.94 10.38 -2.59
N TYR A 340 9.08 10.32 -1.57
CA TYR A 340 8.73 9.09 -0.87
C TYR A 340 7.34 9.21 -0.24
N ALA A 341 6.59 8.12 -0.24
CA ALA A 341 5.34 8.01 0.51
C ALA A 341 5.15 6.59 1.04
N TYR A 342 4.52 6.46 2.22
CA TYR A 342 4.17 5.14 2.75
C TYR A 342 2.85 5.11 3.52
N GLU A 343 2.24 3.93 3.53
CA GLU A 343 1.18 3.53 4.45
C GLU A 343 1.72 2.47 5.42
N GLU A 344 1.29 2.54 6.69
CA GLU A 344 1.64 1.57 7.74
C GLU A 344 1.31 0.12 7.36
N ALA A 345 0.37 -0.07 6.44
CA ALA A 345 0.01 -1.36 5.87
C ALA A 345 0.99 -1.82 4.77
N ILE A 346 2.31 -1.70 5.03
CA ILE A 346 3.43 -2.17 4.19
C ILE A 346 3.42 -1.66 2.74
N GLY A 347 2.78 -0.54 2.47
CA GLY A 347 2.72 0.08 1.15
C GLY A 347 3.72 1.23 1.01
N HIS A 348 4.63 1.16 0.03
CA HIS A 348 5.70 2.13 -0.19
C HIS A 348 5.77 2.58 -1.64
N CYS A 349 5.98 3.89 -1.86
CA CYS A 349 6.28 4.49 -3.15
C CYS A 349 7.68 5.12 -3.05
N VAL A 350 8.66 4.48 -3.66
CA VAL A 350 10.08 4.88 -3.59
C VAL A 350 10.58 5.56 -4.87
N ASP A 351 9.82 5.47 -5.96
CA ASP A 351 10.12 6.07 -7.27
C ASP A 351 8.87 6.75 -7.88
N PRO A 352 8.34 7.81 -7.24
CA PRO A 352 7.10 8.45 -7.67
C PRO A 352 7.16 9.10 -9.04
N ASP A 353 8.35 9.29 -9.61
CA ASP A 353 8.53 9.79 -10.97
C ASP A 353 8.06 8.79 -12.02
N THR A 354 8.10 7.51 -11.72
CA THR A 354 7.73 6.44 -12.65
C THR A 354 6.52 5.63 -12.20
N VAL A 355 6.36 5.37 -10.90
CA VAL A 355 5.19 4.70 -10.31
C VAL A 355 4.63 5.56 -9.19
N ARG A 356 3.47 6.18 -9.42
CA ARG A 356 2.76 6.99 -8.40
C ARG A 356 1.68 6.17 -7.69
N ASP A 357 2.07 5.02 -7.21
CA ASP A 357 1.31 4.13 -6.33
C ASP A 357 2.31 3.35 -5.47
N LYS A 358 1.81 2.46 -4.64
CA LYS A 358 2.62 1.47 -3.93
C LYS A 358 3.33 0.57 -4.95
N ASP A 359 4.59 0.32 -4.70
CA ASP A 359 5.42 -0.57 -5.51
C ASP A 359 6.30 -1.42 -4.60
N GLY A 360 5.85 -2.65 -4.35
CA GLY A 360 6.55 -3.57 -3.47
C GLY A 360 7.88 -4.06 -4.05
N ILE A 361 7.99 -4.17 -5.37
CA ILE A 361 9.22 -4.63 -6.03
C ILE A 361 10.31 -3.55 -5.98
N SER A 362 9.98 -2.30 -6.32
CA SER A 362 10.92 -1.19 -6.19
C SER A 362 11.33 -0.95 -4.74
N ALA A 363 10.38 -1.08 -3.80
CA ALA A 363 10.67 -0.97 -2.36
C ALA A 363 11.64 -2.05 -1.90
N ALA A 364 11.51 -3.29 -2.38
CA ALA A 364 12.45 -4.38 -2.10
C ALA A 364 13.86 -4.06 -2.59
N VAL A 365 14.01 -3.52 -3.82
CA VAL A 365 15.31 -3.10 -4.35
C VAL A 365 15.97 -2.03 -3.46
N VAL A 366 15.21 -0.98 -3.11
CA VAL A 366 15.73 0.12 -2.28
C VAL A 366 16.05 -0.36 -0.86
N PHE A 367 15.27 -1.30 -0.31
CA PHE A 367 15.60 -1.88 0.99
C PHE A 367 16.86 -2.75 0.96
N CYS A 368 17.06 -3.55 -0.09
CA CYS A 368 18.30 -4.29 -0.28
C CYS A 368 19.50 -3.34 -0.46
N ASP A 369 19.32 -2.21 -1.11
CA ASP A 369 20.35 -1.16 -1.24
C ASP A 369 20.71 -0.56 0.13
N LEU A 370 19.72 -0.27 0.98
CA LEU A 370 19.94 0.13 2.38
C LEU A 370 20.73 -0.91 3.15
N VAL A 371 20.39 -2.22 3.04
CA VAL A 371 21.10 -3.30 3.72
C VAL A 371 22.57 -3.34 3.30
N ALA A 372 22.85 -3.22 1.99
CA ALA A 372 24.23 -3.17 1.47
C ALA A 372 24.99 -1.95 1.99
N ALA A 373 24.34 -0.77 2.01
CA ALA A 373 24.95 0.47 2.50
C ALA A 373 25.30 0.38 4.00
N LEU A 374 24.40 -0.15 4.82
CA LEU A 374 24.64 -0.35 6.26
C LEU A 374 25.77 -1.36 6.50
N ARG A 375 25.74 -2.50 5.82
CA ARG A 375 26.80 -3.50 5.92
C ARG A 375 28.18 -2.93 5.57
N ASN A 376 28.28 -2.11 4.54
CA ASN A 376 29.54 -1.45 4.15
C ASN A 376 30.06 -0.49 5.25
N GLN A 377 29.18 -0.05 6.16
CA GLN A 377 29.51 0.75 7.33
C GLN A 377 29.72 -0.09 8.60
N GLY A 378 29.62 -1.42 8.51
CA GLY A 378 29.67 -2.33 9.67
C GLY A 378 28.45 -2.24 10.57
N GLN A 379 27.30 -1.80 10.03
CA GLN A 379 26.02 -1.62 10.72
C GLN A 379 24.98 -2.63 10.26
N THR A 380 24.02 -2.91 11.13
CA THR A 380 22.81 -3.69 10.84
C THR A 380 21.59 -2.76 10.64
N VAL A 381 20.52 -3.32 10.13
CA VAL A 381 19.22 -2.60 10.08
C VAL A 381 18.72 -2.25 11.50
N GLN A 382 18.96 -3.13 12.47
CA GLN A 382 18.60 -2.85 13.86
C GLN A 382 19.41 -1.68 14.43
N ASP A 383 20.71 -1.58 14.13
CA ASP A 383 21.55 -0.44 14.55
C ASP A 383 21.01 0.88 13.99
N ARG A 384 20.48 0.87 12.73
CA ARG A 384 19.87 2.07 12.15
C ARG A 384 18.55 2.44 12.83
N LEU A 385 17.70 1.48 13.17
CA LEU A 385 16.49 1.72 13.97
C LEU A 385 16.83 2.31 15.35
N ASP A 386 17.88 1.81 15.99
CA ASP A 386 18.33 2.30 17.28
C ASP A 386 18.94 3.71 17.19
N ALA A 387 19.63 4.01 16.09
CA ALA A 387 20.12 5.36 15.81
C ALA A 387 18.97 6.36 15.59
N LEU A 388 17.92 5.98 14.85
CA LEU A 388 16.72 6.78 14.68
C LEU A 388 16.01 7.02 16.02
N ALA A 389 15.88 5.98 16.85
CA ALA A 389 15.29 6.09 18.17
C ALA A 389 16.13 6.99 19.11
N THR A 390 17.45 6.92 19.04
CA THR A 390 18.35 7.79 19.79
C THR A 390 18.18 9.26 19.40
N LYS A 391 17.98 9.53 18.11
CA LYS A 391 17.93 10.89 17.58
C LYS A 391 16.54 11.52 17.73
N HIS A 392 15.48 10.77 17.46
CA HIS A 392 14.12 11.28 17.36
C HIS A 392 13.17 10.82 18.47
N GLY A 393 13.65 9.95 19.35
CA GLY A 393 12.81 9.27 20.36
C GLY A 393 12.38 7.87 19.93
N VAL A 394 12.03 7.08 20.93
CA VAL A 394 11.47 5.74 20.73
C VAL A 394 10.01 5.87 20.31
N HIS A 395 9.69 5.38 19.14
CA HIS A 395 8.33 5.27 18.61
C HIS A 395 7.92 3.80 18.57
N VAL A 396 6.78 3.48 19.19
CA VAL A 396 6.20 2.13 19.16
C VAL A 396 4.76 2.24 18.69
N THR A 397 4.42 1.46 17.67
CA THR A 397 3.11 1.51 17.04
C THR A 397 2.35 0.19 17.20
N GLY A 398 1.03 0.28 17.09
CA GLY A 398 0.17 -0.89 17.11
C GLY A 398 -1.23 -0.59 16.62
N ALA A 399 -1.99 -1.65 16.38
CA ALA A 399 -3.37 -1.52 15.97
C ALA A 399 -4.28 -2.44 16.80
N VAL A 400 -5.54 -2.03 16.89
CA VAL A 400 -6.65 -2.85 17.41
C VAL A 400 -7.78 -2.84 16.37
N SER A 401 -8.51 -3.94 16.28
CA SER A 401 -9.66 -4.07 15.37
C SER A 401 -10.78 -4.76 16.13
N VAL A 402 -11.96 -4.13 16.17
CA VAL A 402 -13.13 -4.66 16.87
C VAL A 402 -14.27 -4.81 15.88
N HIS A 403 -14.79 -6.04 15.71
CA HIS A 403 -15.99 -6.30 14.92
C HIS A 403 -17.22 -5.79 15.70
N THR A 404 -17.89 -4.78 15.15
CA THR A 404 -18.99 -4.09 15.81
C THR A 404 -19.72 -3.21 14.81
N ASP A 405 -20.87 -2.66 15.22
CA ASP A 405 -21.51 -1.56 14.51
C ASP A 405 -20.63 -0.31 14.59
N ALA A 406 -19.92 -0.04 13.49
CA ALA A 406 -18.94 1.04 13.42
C ALA A 406 -19.61 2.42 13.60
N ASP A 407 -20.78 2.62 13.00
CA ASP A 407 -21.49 3.91 13.07
C ASP A 407 -21.94 4.20 14.51
N ALA A 408 -22.44 3.20 15.23
CA ALA A 408 -22.82 3.34 16.63
C ALA A 408 -21.62 3.68 17.52
N VAL A 409 -20.47 3.03 17.33
CA VAL A 409 -19.24 3.32 18.08
C VAL A 409 -18.72 4.72 17.79
N MET A 410 -18.65 5.12 16.51
CA MET A 410 -18.18 6.46 16.12
C MET A 410 -19.11 7.56 16.65
N ALA A 411 -20.45 7.35 16.57
CA ALA A 411 -21.42 8.29 17.12
C ALA A 411 -21.26 8.46 18.64
N ARG A 412 -21.08 7.37 19.38
CA ARG A 412 -20.84 7.39 20.82
C ARG A 412 -19.56 8.14 21.19
N LEU A 413 -18.45 7.85 20.50
CA LEU A 413 -17.16 8.51 20.75
C LEU A 413 -17.21 10.01 20.45
N ARG A 414 -18.06 10.46 19.53
CA ARG A 414 -18.33 11.88 19.25
C ARG A 414 -19.16 12.55 20.34
N ALA A 415 -20.18 11.84 20.81
CA ALA A 415 -21.08 12.36 21.85
C ALA A 415 -20.38 12.45 23.21
N GLU A 416 -19.57 11.45 23.54
CA GLU A 416 -18.86 11.31 24.81
C GLU A 416 -17.38 10.95 24.55
N PRO A 417 -16.55 11.91 24.08
CA PRO A 417 -15.13 11.64 23.83
C PRO A 417 -14.41 11.35 25.14
N PRO A 418 -13.48 10.36 25.14
CA PRO A 418 -12.68 10.08 26.32
C PRO A 418 -11.82 11.29 26.68
N THR A 419 -11.73 11.62 27.96
CA THR A 419 -10.82 12.66 28.50
C THR A 419 -9.46 12.08 28.84
N GLU A 420 -9.35 10.75 28.95
CA GLU A 420 -8.11 10.01 29.17
C GLU A 420 -8.13 8.63 28.49
N ILE A 421 -6.98 8.11 28.13
CA ILE A 421 -6.77 6.75 27.62
C ILE A 421 -5.63 6.11 28.42
N ALA A 422 -5.91 5.01 29.10
CA ALA A 422 -4.95 4.30 29.97
C ALA A 422 -4.28 5.21 31.05
N GLY A 423 -5.01 6.22 31.55
CA GLY A 423 -4.50 7.20 32.52
C GLY A 423 -3.75 8.37 31.91
N ILE A 424 -3.61 8.45 30.60
CA ILE A 424 -3.02 9.59 29.89
C ILE A 424 -4.14 10.55 29.46
N PRO A 425 -4.16 11.82 29.93
CA PRO A 425 -5.11 12.82 29.46
C PRO A 425 -4.99 13.03 27.95
N VAL A 426 -6.14 13.10 27.25
CA VAL A 426 -6.15 13.28 25.79
C VAL A 426 -7.08 14.42 25.36
N SER A 427 -6.71 15.09 24.28
CA SER A 427 -7.57 15.95 23.48
C SER A 427 -8.11 15.17 22.29
N THR A 428 -9.28 15.59 21.78
CA THR A 428 -9.96 14.95 20.66
C THR A 428 -10.07 15.90 19.47
N GLU A 429 -9.69 15.42 18.30
CA GLU A 429 -9.96 16.07 17.01
C GLU A 429 -10.89 15.18 16.18
N ASP A 430 -12.05 15.72 15.74
CA ASP A 430 -13.00 15.03 14.85
C ASP A 430 -12.76 15.48 13.40
N LEU A 431 -12.15 14.60 12.59
CA LEU A 431 -11.84 14.90 11.20
C LEU A 431 -13.08 15.00 10.31
N ALA A 432 -14.24 14.50 10.75
CA ALA A 432 -15.50 14.68 10.01
C ALA A 432 -15.97 16.15 10.00
N GLN A 433 -15.47 16.98 10.92
CA GLN A 433 -15.80 18.40 11.00
C GLN A 433 -14.87 19.28 10.15
N LEU A 434 -13.77 18.72 9.63
CA LEU A 434 -12.86 19.44 8.76
C LEU A 434 -13.49 19.69 7.38
N ARG A 435 -12.88 20.59 6.61
CA ARG A 435 -13.30 20.90 5.22
C ARG A 435 -12.26 20.42 4.21
N GLY A 436 -12.70 20.21 2.97
CA GLY A 436 -11.84 19.85 1.86
C GLY A 436 -11.29 18.42 1.97
N GLN A 437 -10.09 18.22 1.46
CA GLN A 437 -9.47 16.89 1.32
C GLN A 437 -9.08 16.23 2.64
N ARG A 438 -9.02 16.99 3.75
CA ARG A 438 -8.72 16.43 5.10
C ARG A 438 -9.96 15.87 5.80
N ARG A 439 -11.16 16.06 5.24
CA ARG A 439 -12.41 15.55 5.83
C ARG A 439 -12.51 14.04 5.65
N THR A 440 -12.62 13.31 6.76
CA THR A 440 -12.86 11.87 6.78
C THR A 440 -13.56 11.47 8.08
N ASP A 441 -14.20 10.30 8.07
CA ASP A 441 -14.80 9.74 9.28
C ASP A 441 -13.71 9.10 10.15
N ALA A 442 -13.07 9.94 10.97
CA ALA A 442 -12.04 9.52 11.92
C ALA A 442 -12.00 10.47 13.13
N LEU A 443 -11.56 9.94 14.27
CA LEU A 443 -11.25 10.66 15.49
C LEU A 443 -9.79 10.47 15.84
N ILE A 444 -9.10 11.57 16.17
CA ILE A 444 -7.72 11.54 16.64
C ILE A 444 -7.71 11.95 18.12
N PHE A 445 -7.15 11.10 18.97
CA PHE A 445 -6.90 11.39 20.38
C PHE A 445 -5.41 11.61 20.58
N THR A 446 -5.03 12.75 21.14
CA THR A 446 -3.63 13.14 21.35
C THR A 446 -3.38 13.44 22.81
N GLY A 447 -2.38 12.79 23.40
CA GLY A 447 -1.92 13.00 24.78
C GLY A 447 -0.41 13.13 24.84
N ASP A 448 0.16 13.12 26.06
CA ASP A 448 1.61 13.18 26.26
C ASP A 448 2.30 11.96 25.67
N GLY A 449 2.92 12.13 24.50
CA GLY A 449 3.54 11.09 23.71
C GLY A 449 2.60 9.95 23.29
N LEU A 450 1.28 10.18 23.28
CA LEU A 450 0.26 9.26 22.83
C LEU A 450 -0.50 9.82 21.64
N ARG A 451 -0.65 9.03 20.58
CA ARG A 451 -1.59 9.30 19.49
C ARG A 451 -2.43 8.06 19.20
N VAL A 452 -3.75 8.24 19.13
CA VAL A 452 -4.69 7.17 18.78
C VAL A 452 -5.61 7.69 17.67
N ALA A 453 -5.58 7.04 16.50
CA ALA A 453 -6.50 7.32 15.42
C ALA A 453 -7.57 6.23 15.35
N VAL A 454 -8.84 6.60 15.43
CA VAL A 454 -9.99 5.68 15.38
C VAL A 454 -10.82 5.97 14.14
N ARG A 455 -11.11 4.92 13.35
CA ARG A 455 -11.92 5.03 12.13
C ARG A 455 -12.72 3.75 11.84
N PRO A 456 -13.86 3.85 11.14
CA PRO A 456 -14.53 2.66 10.62
C PRO A 456 -13.69 1.99 9.53
N SER A 457 -13.87 0.67 9.37
CA SER A 457 -13.35 -0.04 8.20
C SER A 457 -14.21 0.31 6.98
N GLY A 458 -13.58 0.53 5.81
CA GLY A 458 -14.32 0.79 4.58
C GLY A 458 -14.94 -0.44 3.92
N THR A 459 -14.64 -1.66 4.40
CA THR A 459 -15.00 -2.91 3.72
C THR A 459 -15.67 -3.94 4.63
N GLU A 460 -15.61 -3.76 5.95
CA GLU A 460 -16.08 -4.76 6.92
C GLU A 460 -16.74 -4.05 8.11
N PRO A 461 -17.71 -4.67 8.80
CA PRO A 461 -18.37 -4.11 9.98
C PRO A 461 -17.44 -4.13 11.19
N LYS A 462 -16.40 -3.30 11.18
CA LYS A 462 -15.42 -3.17 12.26
C LYS A 462 -14.91 -1.75 12.40
N VAL A 463 -14.48 -1.40 13.62
CA VAL A 463 -13.75 -0.18 13.92
C VAL A 463 -12.26 -0.53 14.13
N LYS A 464 -11.39 0.27 13.58
CA LYS A 464 -9.94 0.17 13.76
C LYS A 464 -9.43 1.31 14.62
N GLY A 465 -8.55 0.99 15.58
CA GLY A 465 -7.76 1.95 16.33
C GLY A 465 -6.29 1.76 16.01
N TYR A 466 -5.61 2.82 15.60
CA TYR A 466 -4.18 2.87 15.35
C TYR A 466 -3.53 3.64 16.47
N LEU A 467 -2.49 3.08 17.06
CA LEU A 467 -1.88 3.59 18.28
C LEU A 467 -0.40 3.86 18.06
N GLU A 468 0.06 4.95 18.59
CA GLU A 468 1.48 5.29 18.67
C GLU A 468 1.82 5.83 20.05
N ILE A 469 2.92 5.31 20.62
CA ILE A 469 3.61 5.86 21.78
C ILE A 469 4.94 6.42 21.31
N SER A 470 5.22 7.67 21.66
CA SER A 470 6.53 8.28 21.48
C SER A 470 7.11 8.67 22.84
N ARG A 471 8.37 8.32 23.08
CA ARG A 471 9.08 8.64 24.33
C ARG A 471 10.46 9.20 24.02
N PRO A 472 10.92 10.24 24.74
CA PRO A 472 12.30 10.70 24.62
C PRO A 472 13.28 9.53 24.85
N PRO A 473 14.43 9.50 24.17
CA PRO A 473 15.44 8.51 24.44
C PRO A 473 15.98 8.71 25.86
N ALA A 474 15.89 7.68 26.70
CA ALA A 474 16.35 7.70 28.09
C ALA A 474 17.53 6.74 28.26
N GLY A 475 18.71 7.14 27.81
CA GLY A 475 19.95 6.36 27.97
C GLY A 475 19.98 5.11 27.10
N ASP A 476 19.51 3.97 27.61
CA ASP A 476 19.43 2.71 26.86
C ASP A 476 18.14 2.66 25.98
N VAL A 477 18.33 2.66 24.67
CA VAL A 477 17.24 2.61 23.68
C VAL A 477 16.46 1.29 23.79
N SER A 478 17.12 0.17 24.07
CA SER A 478 16.46 -1.14 24.20
C SER A 478 15.53 -1.18 25.42
N ALA A 479 16.00 -0.68 26.57
CA ALA A 479 15.18 -0.56 27.77
C ALA A 479 14.01 0.41 27.57
N SER A 480 14.24 1.55 26.90
CA SER A 480 13.20 2.52 26.57
C SER A 480 12.14 1.94 25.61
N ARG A 481 12.54 1.14 24.62
CA ARG A 481 11.64 0.44 23.71
C ARG A 481 10.79 -0.57 24.46
N THR A 482 11.39 -1.43 25.31
CA THR A 482 10.65 -2.41 26.11
C THR A 482 9.62 -1.76 27.03
N ALA A 483 9.97 -0.61 27.63
CA ALA A 483 9.04 0.16 28.46
C ALA A 483 7.86 0.72 27.63
N ALA A 484 8.15 1.28 26.45
CA ALA A 484 7.12 1.80 25.53
C ALA A 484 6.21 0.69 24.98
N GLU A 485 6.74 -0.50 24.67
CA GLU A 485 5.97 -1.69 24.28
C GLU A 485 5.01 -2.15 25.38
N SER A 486 5.49 -2.16 26.63
CA SER A 486 4.67 -2.50 27.80
C SER A 486 3.56 -1.48 28.02
N GLU A 487 3.85 -0.19 27.79
CA GLU A 487 2.85 0.88 27.84
C GLU A 487 1.83 0.74 26.71
N LEU A 488 2.29 0.48 25.48
CA LEU A 488 1.42 0.24 24.32
C LEU A 488 0.45 -0.92 24.56
N ALA A 489 0.90 -2.01 25.21
CA ALA A 489 0.03 -3.13 25.54
C ALA A 489 -1.13 -2.73 26.46
N ARG A 490 -0.88 -1.87 27.47
CA ARG A 490 -1.94 -1.31 28.34
C ARG A 490 -2.90 -0.43 27.57
N ILE A 491 -2.38 0.40 26.65
CA ILE A 491 -3.20 1.27 25.81
C ILE A 491 -4.04 0.46 24.84
N LYS A 492 -3.49 -0.59 24.23
CA LYS A 492 -4.25 -1.53 23.38
C LYS A 492 -5.46 -2.10 24.13
N ALA A 493 -5.29 -2.55 25.37
CA ALA A 493 -6.39 -3.05 26.17
C ALA A 493 -7.45 -1.97 26.44
N SER A 494 -7.03 -0.76 26.82
CA SER A 494 -7.91 0.38 27.06
C SER A 494 -8.71 0.76 25.80
N VAL A 495 -8.04 0.89 24.65
CA VAL A 495 -8.68 1.24 23.37
C VAL A 495 -9.61 0.13 22.89
N THR A 496 -9.24 -1.15 23.06
CA THR A 496 -10.12 -2.28 22.74
C THR A 496 -11.44 -2.18 23.55
N GLY A 497 -11.34 -1.90 24.85
CA GLY A 497 -12.52 -1.66 25.69
C GLY A 497 -13.35 -0.44 25.27
N LEU A 498 -12.67 0.64 24.83
CA LEU A 498 -13.31 1.84 24.31
C LEU A 498 -14.09 1.59 23.00
N LEU A 499 -13.57 0.71 22.12
CA LEU A 499 -14.20 0.36 20.85
C LEU A 499 -15.22 -0.78 20.96
N ALA A 500 -15.29 -1.47 22.08
CA ALA A 500 -16.25 -2.57 22.29
C ALA A 500 -17.71 -2.05 22.25
N PRO A 501 -18.65 -2.86 21.78
CA PRO A 501 -20.08 -2.56 21.90
C PRO A 501 -20.47 -2.44 23.38
N ARG A 502 -21.34 -1.47 23.70
CA ARG A 502 -21.94 -1.29 25.04
C ARG A 502 -23.37 -1.78 25.04
#